data_ee3ef4a3b53aaba1c82751a13c6444aa
#
_entry.id   ee3ef4a3b53aaba1c82751a13c6444aa
#
_cell.length_a   1.000
_cell.length_b   1.000
_cell.length_c   1.000
_cell.angle_alpha   90.00
_cell.angle_beta   90.00
_cell.angle_gamma   90.00
#
_symmetry.space_group_name_H-M   'P 1'
#
loop_
_entity.id
_entity.type
_entity.pdbx_description
1 polymer ?
#
loop_
_entity_poly.entity_id
_entity_poly.type
_entity_poly.pdbx_seq_one_letter_code
_entity_poly.pdbx_strand_id
1 'polypeptide(L)' 'MQFEITTEYIKLDSLLKGVNIVGSGGEAKLVIADGEVRVNGVVELRRGRKLYPGDRVRLGDHEFGVERAAGAV' A
#
# COMPACT_ATOMS: atom_id res chain seq x y z
N MET A 1 -2.58 8.38 7.93
CA MET A 1 -3.55 8.50 6.82
C MET A 1 -4.18 7.16 6.54
N GLN A 2 -5.45 7.15 6.15
CA GLN A 2 -6.15 5.92 5.83
C GLN A 2 -6.48 5.90 4.34
N PHE A 3 -6.40 4.73 3.75
CA PHE A 3 -6.80 4.51 2.36
C PHE A 3 -7.96 3.52 2.35
N GLU A 4 -9.11 3.99 1.87
CA GLU A 4 -10.32 3.18 1.86
C GLU A 4 -10.41 2.36 0.58
N ILE A 5 -10.78 1.08 0.72
CA ILE A 5 -10.99 0.19 -0.41
C ILE A 5 -12.44 -0.32 -0.38
N THR A 6 -12.97 -0.61 -1.57
CA THR A 6 -14.29 -1.21 -1.73
C THR A 6 -14.21 -2.68 -2.13
N THR A 7 -13.00 -3.17 -2.31
CA THR A 7 -12.71 -4.55 -2.69
C THR A 7 -12.23 -5.33 -1.45
N GLU A 8 -12.04 -6.62 -1.61
CA GLU A 8 -11.55 -7.46 -0.51
C GLU A 8 -10.12 -7.11 -0.10
N TYR A 9 -9.29 -6.75 -1.08
CA TYR A 9 -7.90 -6.39 -0.85
C TYR A 9 -7.45 -5.38 -1.90
N ILE A 10 -6.27 -4.80 -1.70
CA ILE A 10 -5.58 -3.98 -2.70
C ILE A 10 -4.13 -4.45 -2.77
N LYS A 11 -3.54 -4.43 -3.94
CA LYS A 11 -2.13 -4.77 -4.10
C LYS A 11 -1.27 -3.59 -3.65
N LEU A 12 -0.08 -3.89 -3.11
CA LEU A 12 0.82 -2.87 -2.58
C LEU A 12 1.16 -1.78 -3.59
N ASP A 13 1.53 -2.15 -4.82
CA ASP A 13 1.84 -1.17 -5.86
C ASP A 13 0.63 -0.29 -6.19
N SER A 14 -0.55 -0.86 -6.20
CA SER A 14 -1.78 -0.10 -6.44
C SER A 14 -2.06 0.90 -5.32
N LEU A 15 -1.81 0.51 -4.07
CA LEU A 15 -1.97 1.41 -2.94
C LEU A 15 -1.03 2.60 -3.07
N LEU A 16 0.24 2.37 -3.37
CA LEU A 16 1.23 3.44 -3.48
C LEU A 16 0.85 4.44 -4.58
N LYS A 17 0.31 3.97 -5.68
CA LYS A 17 -0.21 4.84 -6.74
C LYS A 17 -1.47 5.57 -6.29
N GLY A 18 -2.36 4.87 -5.59
CA GLY A 18 -3.63 5.43 -5.13
C GLY A 18 -3.47 6.58 -4.15
N VAL A 19 -2.42 6.55 -3.33
CA VAL A 19 -2.13 7.65 -2.39
C VAL A 19 -1.21 8.71 -3.00
N ASN A 20 -0.88 8.59 -4.27
CA ASN A 20 -0.04 9.54 -5.01
C ASN A 20 1.38 9.71 -4.46
N ILE A 21 1.89 8.72 -3.74
CA ILE A 21 3.27 8.79 -3.24
C ILE A 21 4.26 8.37 -4.33
N VAL A 22 3.76 7.67 -5.34
CA VAL A 22 4.51 7.36 -6.56
C VAL A 22 3.64 7.72 -7.76
N GLY A 23 4.27 8.07 -8.88
CA GLY A 23 3.56 8.53 -10.08
C GLY A 23 3.22 7.43 -11.08
N SER A 24 3.79 6.25 -10.94
CA SER A 24 3.60 5.17 -11.90
C SER A 24 3.87 3.82 -11.27
N GLY A 25 3.45 2.75 -11.97
CA GLY A 25 3.76 1.38 -11.54
C GLY A 25 5.24 1.08 -11.56
N GLY A 26 6.00 1.68 -12.51
CA GLY A 26 7.45 1.52 -12.56
C GLY A 26 8.13 2.13 -11.35
N GLU A 27 7.69 3.30 -10.92
CA GLU A 27 8.22 3.94 -9.73
C GLU A 27 7.89 3.14 -8.48
N ALA A 28 6.65 2.64 -8.37
CA ALA A 28 6.25 1.77 -7.28
C ALA A 28 7.14 0.52 -7.21
N LYS A 29 7.41 -0.10 -8.35
CA LYS A 29 8.27 -1.27 -8.43
C LYS A 29 9.66 -0.98 -7.88
N LEU A 30 10.23 0.18 -8.23
CA LEU A 30 11.57 0.56 -7.79
C LEU A 30 11.65 0.75 -6.28
N VAL A 31 10.73 1.51 -5.69
CA VAL A 31 10.78 1.76 -4.24
C VAL A 31 10.53 0.49 -3.44
N ILE A 32 9.69 -0.40 -3.93
CA ILE A 32 9.44 -1.69 -3.28
C ILE A 32 10.69 -2.57 -3.37
N ALA A 33 11.28 -2.68 -4.56
CA ALA A 33 12.48 -3.49 -4.76
C ALA A 33 13.68 -2.99 -3.96
N ASP A 34 13.76 -1.68 -3.73
CA ASP A 34 14.83 -1.07 -2.96
C ASP A 34 14.69 -1.28 -1.44
N GLY A 35 13.61 -1.92 -1.00
CA GLY A 35 13.40 -2.18 0.42
C GLY A 35 12.94 -0.97 1.20
N GLU A 36 12.40 0.04 0.53
CA GLU A 36 11.95 1.27 1.18
C GLU A 36 10.55 1.16 1.79
N VAL A 37 9.81 0.10 1.44
CA VAL A 37 8.41 -0.07 1.85
C VAL A 37 8.30 -1.14 2.92
N ARG A 38 7.59 -0.82 3.99
CA ARG A 38 7.29 -1.78 5.07
C ARG A 38 5.80 -2.01 5.15
N VAL A 39 5.43 -3.26 5.37
CA VAL A 39 4.04 -3.65 5.64
C VAL A 39 4.00 -4.23 7.04
N ASN A 40 3.20 -3.63 7.90
CA ASN A 40 3.10 -4.04 9.31
C ASN A 40 4.48 -4.09 9.99
N GLY A 41 5.35 -3.14 9.67
CA GLY A 41 6.67 -3.00 10.27
C GLY A 41 7.77 -3.85 9.65
N VAL A 42 7.46 -4.64 8.64
CA VAL A 42 8.42 -5.55 7.99
C VAL A 42 8.62 -5.12 6.54
N VAL A 43 9.88 -5.10 6.09
CA VAL A 43 10.21 -4.76 4.71
C VAL A 43 9.49 -5.73 3.77
N GLU A 44 8.77 -5.18 2.79
CA GLU A 44 8.09 -5.96 1.78
C GLU A 44 8.72 -5.71 0.43
N LEU A 45 9.14 -6.76 -0.24
CA LEU A 45 9.81 -6.67 -1.55
C LEU A 45 8.90 -7.06 -2.72
N ARG A 46 7.69 -7.56 -2.44
CA ARG A 46 6.75 -8.00 -3.47
C ARG A 46 5.75 -6.90 -3.77
N ARG A 47 5.78 -6.39 -4.99
CA ARG A 47 4.84 -5.34 -5.41
C ARG A 47 3.40 -5.84 -5.46
N GLY A 48 3.21 -7.13 -5.65
CA GLY A 48 1.88 -7.74 -5.71
C GLY A 48 1.34 -8.20 -4.37
N ARG A 49 2.00 -7.84 -3.25
CA ARG A 49 1.52 -8.18 -1.91
C ARG A 49 0.08 -7.71 -1.74
N LYS A 50 -0.81 -8.62 -1.38
CA LYS A 50 -2.21 -8.28 -1.09
C LYS A 50 -2.32 -7.65 0.30
N LEU A 51 -2.96 -6.50 0.36
CA LEU A 51 -3.18 -5.76 1.59
C LEU A 51 -4.67 -5.79 1.92
N TYR A 52 -4.96 -6.09 3.17
CA TYR A 52 -6.34 -6.22 3.66
C TYR A 52 -6.64 -5.11 4.67
N PRO A 53 -7.92 -4.84 4.94
CA PRO A 53 -8.25 -3.88 6.00
C PRO A 53 -7.54 -4.22 7.31
N GLY A 54 -6.90 -3.23 7.92
CA GLY A 54 -6.09 -3.40 9.11
C GLY A 54 -4.60 -3.44 8.84
N ASP A 55 -4.17 -3.68 7.59
CA ASP A 55 -2.76 -3.64 7.25
C ASP A 55 -2.26 -2.20 7.21
N ARG A 56 -1.00 -2.00 7.56
CA ARG A 56 -0.37 -0.69 7.57
C ARG A 56 0.86 -0.70 6.68
N VAL A 57 0.99 0.35 5.88
CA VAL A 57 2.09 0.50 4.93
C VAL A 57 2.88 1.75 5.27
N ARG A 58 4.20 1.64 5.27
CA ARG A 58 5.08 2.77 5.53
C ARG A 58 6.10 2.93 4.40
N LEU A 59 6.28 4.17 3.94
CA LEU A 59 7.31 4.53 2.98
C LEU A 59 7.89 5.87 3.42
N GLY A 60 9.15 5.84 3.91
CA GLY A 60 9.77 7.02 4.48
C GLY A 60 9.00 7.49 5.70
N ASP A 61 8.60 8.76 5.70
CA ASP A 61 7.80 9.35 6.78
C ASP A 61 6.30 9.19 6.57
N HIS A 62 5.90 8.58 5.48
CA HIS A 62 4.49 8.40 5.14
C HIS A 62 4.00 7.06 5.66
N GLU A 63 2.86 7.06 6.32
CA GLU A 63 2.23 5.84 6.81
C GLU A 63 0.76 5.83 6.43
N PHE A 64 0.30 4.69 5.91
CA PHE A 64 -1.08 4.51 5.45
C PHE A 64 -1.67 3.26 6.06
N GLY A 65 -2.89 3.36 6.57
CA GLY A 65 -3.65 2.19 6.97
C GLY A 65 -4.66 1.84 5.89
N VAL A 66 -4.87 0.56 5.65
CA VAL A 66 -5.90 0.08 4.73
C VAL A 66 -7.20 -0.07 5.50
N GLU A 67 -8.28 0.47 4.95
CA GLU A 67 -9.59 0.45 5.56
C GLU A 67 -10.65 0.03 4.56
N ARG A 68 -11.67 -0.68 5.03
CA ARG A 68 -12.81 -0.97 4.19
C ARG A 68 -13.77 0.22 4.23
N ALA A 69 -14.16 0.70 3.05
CA ALA A 69 -15.07 1.84 2.97
C ALA A 69 -16.41 1.50 3.63
N ALA A 70 -16.99 2.46 4.34
CA ALA A 70 -18.28 2.29 4.97
C ALA A 70 -19.34 1.97 3.90
N GLY A 71 -20.14 0.93 4.15
CA GLY A 71 -21.14 0.47 3.19
C GLY A 71 -20.62 -0.46 2.10
N ALA A 72 -19.34 -0.76 2.06
CA ALA A 72 -18.78 -1.75 1.15
C ALA A 72 -19.16 -3.16 1.60
N VAL A 73 -19.44 -4.04 0.66
CA VAL A 73 -19.82 -5.43 0.92
C VAL A 73 -18.87 -6.39 0.25
#